data_5a5f40c56a6370dde2273a5a2eb97a1c
#
_entry.id   5a5f40c56a6370dde2273a5a2eb97a1c
#
_cell.length_a   1.000
_cell.length_b   1.000
_cell.length_c   1.000
_cell.angle_alpha   90.00
_cell.angle_beta   90.00
_cell.angle_gamma   90.00
#
_symmetry.space_group_name_H-M   'P 1'
#
loop_
_entity.id
_entity.type
_entity.pdbx_description
1 polymer ?
#
loop_
_entity_poly.entity_id
_entity_poly.type
_entity_poly.pdbx_seq_one_letter_code
_entity_poly.pdbx_strand_id
1 'polypeptide(L)'
;SPTPVALAHRGGAAEAPENSLSAFQKVVDLGYVYIETDVRATSDGVPVVFHDERLDRVTDRIGRVRELPFAHVAKARVGGVDAVQSLADTLAAFPNTRFNIDIKEDHALTPMLELLAGGDYFDRVCIASFSWSRLRAVRAAFGDRVCTALAPQEVAALVSLSRLGRLRAGDRFVFPSGPIAVQVPRRTARMPIITPAFLRAAHRRGWPVHAWTIDEPQEM
;
A
#
# COMPACT_ATOMS: atom_id res chain seq x y z
N SER A 1 -9.74 5.59 -15.52
CA SER A 1 -10.21 4.49 -16.39
C SER A 1 -11.67 4.22 -16.10
N PRO A 2 -12.54 4.02 -17.09
CA PRO A 2 -13.93 3.64 -16.88
C PRO A 2 -14.09 2.16 -16.45
N THR A 3 -13.05 1.36 -16.54
CA THR A 3 -13.03 -0.06 -16.17
C THR A 3 -12.30 -0.25 -14.84
N PRO A 4 -12.71 -1.23 -14.02
CA PRO A 4 -11.95 -1.62 -12.85
C PRO A 4 -10.48 -1.91 -13.19
N VAL A 5 -9.56 -1.48 -12.33
CA VAL A 5 -8.13 -1.71 -12.49
C VAL A 5 -7.69 -2.71 -11.42
N ALA A 6 -7.03 -3.78 -11.83
CA ALA A 6 -6.48 -4.75 -10.91
C ALA A 6 -5.14 -4.26 -10.34
N LEU A 7 -4.99 -4.38 -9.02
CA LEU A 7 -3.72 -4.21 -8.31
C LEU A 7 -3.23 -5.58 -7.88
N ALA A 8 -2.00 -5.95 -8.27
CA ALA A 8 -1.41 -7.22 -7.88
C ALA A 8 -0.96 -7.16 -6.41
N HIS A 9 -1.73 -7.77 -5.51
CA HIS A 9 -1.46 -7.80 -4.07
C HIS A 9 -0.16 -8.56 -3.80
N ARG A 10 0.81 -7.88 -3.19
CA ARG A 10 2.20 -8.34 -2.97
C ARG A 10 2.87 -8.90 -4.24
N GLY A 11 2.49 -8.35 -5.40
CA GLY A 11 2.99 -8.82 -6.68
C GLY A 11 2.35 -10.12 -7.19
N GLY A 12 1.16 -10.52 -6.70
CA GLY A 12 0.49 -11.74 -7.14
C GLY A 12 0.99 -12.98 -6.42
N ALA A 13 0.91 -12.99 -5.09
CA ALA A 13 1.44 -14.01 -4.18
C ALA A 13 0.90 -15.45 -4.39
N ALA A 14 -0.14 -15.64 -5.20
CA ALA A 14 -0.67 -16.96 -5.52
C ALA A 14 0.24 -17.78 -6.47
N GLU A 15 1.06 -17.11 -7.28
CA GLU A 15 1.83 -17.73 -8.35
C GLU A 15 3.35 -17.55 -8.25
N ALA A 16 3.82 -16.68 -7.36
CA ALA A 16 5.22 -16.39 -7.10
C ALA A 16 5.42 -15.97 -5.64
N PRO A 17 6.65 -16.01 -5.10
CA PRO A 17 6.91 -15.56 -3.73
C PRO A 17 6.48 -14.11 -3.52
N GLU A 18 5.66 -13.87 -2.48
CA GLU A 18 5.15 -12.53 -2.16
C GLU A 18 6.25 -11.48 -2.02
N ASN A 19 5.99 -10.24 -2.47
CA ASN A 19 6.91 -9.11 -2.30
C ASN A 19 8.33 -9.38 -2.86
N SER A 20 8.42 -10.05 -4.01
CA SER A 20 9.67 -10.40 -4.67
C SER A 20 9.77 -9.82 -6.09
N LEU A 21 11.00 -9.68 -6.59
CA LEU A 21 11.21 -9.18 -7.97
C LEU A 21 10.60 -10.11 -9.01
N SER A 22 10.70 -11.44 -8.80
CA SER A 22 10.11 -12.41 -9.73
C SER A 22 8.57 -12.31 -9.77
N ALA A 23 7.93 -12.08 -8.61
CA ALA A 23 6.50 -11.84 -8.58
C ALA A 23 6.11 -10.55 -9.32
N PHE A 24 6.83 -9.46 -9.07
CA PHE A 24 6.58 -8.18 -9.73
C PHE A 24 6.81 -8.27 -11.24
N GLN A 25 7.91 -8.91 -11.67
CA GLN A 25 8.18 -9.10 -13.10
C GLN A 25 7.08 -9.91 -13.78
N LYS A 26 6.64 -11.00 -13.15
CA LYS A 26 5.59 -11.85 -13.69
C LYS A 26 4.28 -11.08 -13.94
N VAL A 27 3.83 -10.27 -12.99
CA VAL A 27 2.58 -9.50 -13.17
C VAL A 27 2.76 -8.35 -14.16
N VAL A 28 3.94 -7.76 -14.27
CA VAL A 28 4.27 -6.77 -15.31
C VAL A 28 4.23 -7.43 -16.70
N ASP A 29 4.79 -8.63 -16.86
CA ASP A 29 4.74 -9.39 -18.10
C ASP A 29 3.31 -9.80 -18.52
N LEU A 30 2.43 -9.95 -17.53
CA LEU A 30 0.98 -10.15 -17.75
C LEU A 30 0.22 -8.85 -18.07
N GLY A 31 0.90 -7.71 -18.11
CA GLY A 31 0.32 -6.41 -18.45
C GLY A 31 -0.26 -5.62 -17.26
N TYR A 32 -0.02 -6.04 -16.03
CA TYR A 32 -0.42 -5.26 -14.86
C TYR A 32 0.44 -4.00 -14.74
N VAL A 33 -0.21 -2.87 -14.48
CA VAL A 33 0.44 -1.57 -14.28
C VAL A 33 0.52 -1.21 -12.80
N TYR A 34 -0.32 -1.81 -11.97
CA TYR A 34 -0.44 -1.50 -10.55
C TYR A 34 -0.05 -2.69 -9.70
N ILE A 35 0.89 -2.47 -8.79
CA ILE A 35 1.35 -3.46 -7.81
C ILE A 35 1.11 -2.89 -6.41
N GLU A 36 0.57 -3.71 -5.53
CA GLU A 36 0.55 -3.42 -4.10
C GLU A 36 1.73 -4.13 -3.44
N THR A 37 2.35 -3.48 -2.47
CA THR A 37 3.50 -4.00 -1.73
C THR A 37 3.57 -3.44 -0.31
N ASP A 38 4.28 -4.15 0.54
CA ASP A 38 4.44 -3.84 1.95
C ASP A 38 5.87 -3.35 2.25
N VAL A 39 6.03 -2.41 3.17
CA VAL A 39 7.34 -1.89 3.54
C VAL A 39 7.58 -1.93 5.04
N ARG A 40 8.77 -2.44 5.39
CA ARG A 40 9.40 -2.34 6.69
C ARG A 40 10.76 -1.66 6.57
N ALA A 41 11.43 -1.40 7.69
CA ALA A 41 12.80 -0.89 7.67
C ALA A 41 13.74 -1.76 8.50
N THR A 42 14.97 -1.88 8.03
CA THR A 42 16.08 -2.55 8.71
C THR A 42 16.63 -1.72 9.85
N SER A 43 17.51 -2.28 10.69
CA SER A 43 18.11 -1.57 11.82
C SER A 43 18.96 -0.36 11.42
N ASP A 44 19.50 -0.39 10.21
CA ASP A 44 20.29 0.69 9.60
C ASP A 44 19.45 1.61 8.72
N GLY A 45 18.10 1.54 8.82
CA GLY A 45 17.18 2.50 8.21
C GLY A 45 16.94 2.31 6.72
N VAL A 46 17.15 1.12 6.15
CA VAL A 46 16.84 0.85 4.75
C VAL A 46 15.40 0.35 4.61
N PRO A 47 14.52 1.03 3.86
CA PRO A 47 13.19 0.51 3.54
C PRO A 47 13.30 -0.74 2.67
N VAL A 48 12.70 -1.84 3.11
CA VAL A 48 12.69 -3.13 2.40
C VAL A 48 11.28 -3.55 2.05
N VAL A 49 11.12 -4.21 0.92
CA VAL A 49 9.85 -4.76 0.45
C VAL A 49 9.59 -6.07 1.19
N PHE A 50 8.77 -5.99 2.27
CA PHE A 50 8.52 -7.13 3.15
C PHE A 50 7.28 -6.92 4.03
N HIS A 51 6.43 -7.96 4.17
CA HIS A 51 5.19 -7.86 4.95
C HIS A 51 5.37 -8.08 6.44
N ASP A 52 5.96 -9.20 6.85
CA ASP A 52 6.00 -9.65 8.24
C ASP A 52 7.04 -8.88 9.06
N GLU A 53 6.88 -8.86 10.39
CA GLU A 53 7.92 -8.35 11.28
C GLU A 53 9.19 -9.21 11.24
N ARG A 54 9.04 -10.49 10.91
CA ARG A 54 10.10 -11.50 10.97
C ARG A 54 10.28 -12.17 9.62
N LEU A 55 11.52 -12.54 9.32
CA LEU A 55 11.89 -13.25 8.09
C LEU A 55 11.34 -14.69 8.04
N ASP A 56 11.02 -15.26 9.17
CA ASP A 56 10.87 -16.70 9.44
C ASP A 56 9.81 -17.41 8.57
N ARG A 57 8.70 -16.74 8.23
CA ARG A 57 7.58 -17.39 7.52
C ARG A 57 7.87 -17.66 6.05
N VAL A 58 8.49 -16.71 5.39
CA VAL A 58 8.60 -16.72 3.92
C VAL A 58 10.04 -16.78 3.41
N THR A 59 11.04 -16.80 4.31
CA THR A 59 12.45 -16.86 3.91
C THR A 59 13.19 -18.02 4.55
N ASP A 60 14.41 -18.28 4.08
CA ASP A 60 15.38 -19.23 4.63
C ASP A 60 16.13 -18.72 5.87
N ARG A 61 15.74 -17.54 6.42
CA ARG A 61 16.39 -16.90 7.57
C ARG A 61 15.40 -16.58 8.65
N ILE A 62 15.95 -16.37 9.86
CA ILE A 62 15.18 -16.02 11.07
C ILE A 62 15.61 -14.65 11.57
N GLY A 63 14.69 -13.96 12.26
CA GLY A 63 14.96 -12.70 12.95
C GLY A 63 13.96 -11.59 12.57
N ARG A 64 13.97 -10.53 13.36
CA ARG A 64 13.12 -9.37 13.10
C ARG A 64 13.81 -8.41 12.14
N VAL A 65 13.12 -7.98 11.08
CA VAL A 65 13.65 -7.08 10.06
C VAL A 65 14.28 -5.84 10.69
N ARG A 66 13.58 -5.19 11.61
CA ARG A 66 14.05 -3.96 12.27
C ARG A 66 15.27 -4.11 13.18
N GLU A 67 15.65 -5.35 13.53
CA GLU A 67 16.79 -5.65 14.40
C GLU A 67 18.04 -6.05 13.60
N LEU A 68 17.89 -6.24 12.29
CA LEU A 68 18.94 -6.72 11.40
C LEU A 68 19.36 -5.62 10.41
N PRO A 69 20.67 -5.47 10.11
CA PRO A 69 21.12 -4.56 9.07
C PRO A 69 20.72 -5.07 7.68
N PHE A 70 20.55 -4.16 6.72
CA PHE A 70 20.14 -4.51 5.36
C PHE A 70 21.04 -5.56 4.71
N ALA A 71 22.37 -5.48 4.92
CA ALA A 71 23.32 -6.47 4.41
C ALA A 71 23.04 -7.91 4.89
N HIS A 72 22.32 -8.08 6.01
CA HIS A 72 21.86 -9.39 6.49
C HIS A 72 20.50 -9.75 5.89
N VAL A 73 19.55 -8.82 5.89
CA VAL A 73 18.19 -9.01 5.36
C VAL A 73 18.22 -9.32 3.86
N ALA A 74 19.04 -8.63 3.08
CA ALA A 74 19.20 -8.84 1.65
C ALA A 74 19.74 -10.24 1.26
N LYS A 75 20.31 -10.99 2.23
CA LYS A 75 20.73 -12.38 2.00
C LYS A 75 19.60 -13.39 2.22
N ALA A 76 18.47 -12.98 2.80
CA ALA A 76 17.31 -13.84 2.97
C ALA A 76 16.63 -14.10 1.62
N ARG A 77 16.22 -15.35 1.39
CA ARG A 77 15.59 -15.80 0.14
C ARG A 77 14.11 -16.04 0.35
N VAL A 78 13.29 -15.13 -0.19
CA VAL A 78 11.83 -15.28 -0.19
C VAL A 78 11.45 -16.47 -1.08
N GLY A 79 10.70 -17.42 -0.51
CA GLY A 79 10.36 -18.67 -1.21
C GLY A 79 11.58 -19.51 -1.65
N GLY A 80 12.75 -19.27 -1.07
CA GLY A 80 14.00 -19.91 -1.46
C GLY A 80 14.61 -19.40 -2.79
N VAL A 81 14.01 -18.39 -3.41
CA VAL A 81 14.37 -17.90 -4.76
C VAL A 81 14.95 -16.50 -4.71
N ASP A 82 14.14 -15.50 -4.41
CA ASP A 82 14.50 -14.09 -4.51
C ASP A 82 15.09 -13.54 -3.22
N ALA A 83 16.10 -12.69 -3.34
CA ALA A 83 16.60 -11.91 -2.21
C ALA A 83 15.55 -10.88 -1.77
N VAL A 84 15.48 -10.58 -0.48
CA VAL A 84 14.70 -9.42 0.00
C VAL A 84 15.32 -8.14 -0.57
N GLN A 85 14.51 -7.33 -1.22
CA GLN A 85 14.95 -6.12 -1.92
C GLN A 85 14.75 -4.87 -1.08
N SER A 86 15.61 -3.87 -1.31
CA SER A 86 15.27 -2.51 -0.89
C SER A 86 14.12 -1.95 -1.71
N LEU A 87 13.33 -1.05 -1.13
CA LEU A 87 12.29 -0.36 -1.88
C LEU A 87 12.88 0.50 -2.99
N ALA A 88 14.06 1.11 -2.76
CA ALA A 88 14.75 1.92 -3.76
C ALA A 88 15.08 1.10 -5.02
N ASP A 89 15.70 -0.08 -4.84
CA ASP A 89 16.04 -0.97 -5.96
C ASP A 89 14.80 -1.49 -6.66
N THR A 90 13.75 -1.81 -5.90
CA THR A 90 12.46 -2.23 -6.45
C THR A 90 11.84 -1.15 -7.33
N LEU A 91 11.77 0.08 -6.84
CA LEU A 91 11.24 1.20 -7.62
C LEU A 91 12.09 1.52 -8.86
N ALA A 92 13.40 1.32 -8.78
CA ALA A 92 14.30 1.50 -9.92
C ALA A 92 14.14 0.39 -10.97
N ALA A 93 13.94 -0.86 -10.54
CA ALA A 93 13.73 -2.01 -11.43
C ALA A 93 12.42 -1.92 -12.24
N PHE A 94 11.39 -1.24 -11.70
CA PHE A 94 10.07 -1.12 -12.32
C PHE A 94 9.66 0.35 -12.55
N PRO A 95 10.35 1.10 -13.42
CA PRO A 95 10.14 2.55 -13.58
C PRO A 95 8.76 2.93 -14.13
N ASN A 96 8.11 2.03 -14.86
CA ASN A 96 6.80 2.25 -15.49
C ASN A 96 5.63 1.71 -14.67
N THR A 97 5.90 1.09 -13.51
CA THR A 97 4.89 0.49 -12.63
C THR A 97 4.45 1.49 -11.55
N ARG A 98 3.17 1.47 -11.24
CA ARG A 98 2.57 2.24 -10.16
C ARG A 98 2.47 1.37 -8.91
N PHE A 99 2.98 1.87 -7.81
CA PHE A 99 3.04 1.13 -6.55
C PHE A 99 2.07 1.69 -5.51
N ASN A 100 1.29 0.81 -4.92
CA ASN A 100 0.59 1.06 -3.67
C ASN A 100 1.43 0.49 -2.52
N ILE A 101 1.96 1.33 -1.65
CA ILE A 101 2.97 0.96 -0.66
C ILE A 101 2.39 1.09 0.75
N ASP A 102 2.21 -0.04 1.45
CA ASP A 102 1.73 -0.06 2.83
C ASP A 102 2.89 0.01 3.83
N ILE A 103 2.98 1.12 4.57
CA ILE A 103 3.95 1.28 5.66
C ILE A 103 3.47 0.48 6.88
N LYS A 104 4.15 -0.62 7.20
CA LYS A 104 3.72 -1.58 8.22
C LYS A 104 4.03 -1.16 9.66
N GLU A 105 5.06 -0.35 9.88
CA GLU A 105 5.54 0.00 11.22
C GLU A 105 6.08 1.42 11.32
N ASP A 106 6.12 1.96 12.54
CA ASP A 106 6.57 3.34 12.77
C ASP A 106 8.06 3.52 12.49
N HIS A 107 8.86 2.45 12.72
CA HIS A 107 10.29 2.43 12.42
C HIS A 107 10.59 2.68 10.92
N ALA A 108 9.69 2.28 10.03
CA ALA A 108 9.83 2.50 8.59
C ALA A 108 9.44 3.92 8.13
N LEU A 109 8.81 4.74 8.98
CA LEU A 109 8.26 6.02 8.56
C LEU A 109 9.36 7.00 8.11
N THR A 110 10.35 7.27 8.96
CA THR A 110 11.43 8.22 8.63
C THR A 110 12.22 7.77 7.40
N PRO A 111 12.68 6.50 7.29
CA PRO A 111 13.34 6.01 6.07
C PRO A 111 12.48 6.15 4.80
N MET A 112 11.17 5.94 4.91
CA MET A 112 10.24 6.15 3.79
C MET A 112 10.16 7.61 3.36
N LEU A 113 10.06 8.54 4.34
CA LEU A 113 10.03 9.97 4.04
C LEU A 113 11.32 10.43 3.35
N GLU A 114 12.47 9.97 3.81
CA GLU A 114 13.78 10.27 3.22
C GLU A 114 13.90 9.72 1.80
N LEU A 115 13.50 8.47 1.58
CA LEU A 115 13.48 7.87 0.24
C LEU A 115 12.60 8.66 -0.73
N LEU A 116 11.37 8.99 -0.32
CA LEU A 116 10.43 9.73 -1.16
C LEU A 116 10.90 11.16 -1.45
N ALA A 117 11.56 11.81 -0.48
CA ALA A 117 12.11 13.15 -0.66
C ALA A 117 13.33 13.17 -1.62
N GLY A 118 14.09 12.09 -1.64
CA GLY A 118 15.33 11.95 -2.44
C GLY A 118 15.12 11.53 -3.90
N GLY A 119 13.89 11.18 -4.31
CA GLY A 119 13.62 10.68 -5.65
C GLY A 119 12.35 11.24 -6.29
N ASP A 120 12.17 10.92 -7.56
CA ASP A 120 11.00 11.33 -8.37
C ASP A 120 9.98 10.17 -8.44
N TYR A 121 9.24 9.97 -7.33
CA TYR A 121 8.32 8.84 -7.20
C TYR A 121 6.84 9.23 -7.12
N PHE A 122 6.53 10.51 -6.89
CA PHE A 122 5.18 10.95 -6.51
C PHE A 122 4.10 10.62 -7.55
N ASP A 123 4.45 10.64 -8.83
CA ASP A 123 3.49 10.35 -9.91
C ASP A 123 3.08 8.87 -10.01
N ARG A 124 3.81 7.99 -9.32
CA ARG A 124 3.63 6.54 -9.45
C ARG A 124 3.53 5.79 -8.12
N VAL A 125 3.46 6.50 -6.99
CA VAL A 125 3.26 5.89 -5.68
C VAL A 125 1.98 6.36 -5.01
N CYS A 126 1.31 5.46 -4.31
CA CYS A 126 0.26 5.75 -3.36
C CYS A 126 0.68 5.16 -2.01
N ILE A 127 0.71 5.97 -0.97
CA ILE A 127 1.13 5.51 0.36
C ILE A 127 -0.08 5.10 1.18
N ALA A 128 -0.05 3.87 1.64
CA ALA A 128 -1.04 3.29 2.52
C ALA A 128 -0.48 3.02 3.93
N SER A 129 -1.33 2.97 4.90
CA SER A 129 -1.03 2.45 6.24
C SER A 129 -2.31 2.26 7.05
N PHE A 130 -2.32 1.26 7.93
CA PHE A 130 -3.36 1.12 8.95
C PHE A 130 -3.18 2.11 10.12
N SER A 131 -2.09 2.89 10.15
CA SER A 131 -1.84 3.92 11.15
C SER A 131 -2.17 5.31 10.60
N TRP A 132 -3.14 5.97 11.26
CA TRP A 132 -3.48 7.37 10.97
C TRP A 132 -2.30 8.32 11.19
N SER A 133 -1.49 8.09 12.22
CA SER A 133 -0.31 8.91 12.52
C SER A 133 0.72 8.86 11.41
N ARG A 134 0.97 7.68 10.81
CA ARG A 134 1.90 7.53 9.68
C ARG A 134 1.40 8.29 8.45
N LEU A 135 0.13 8.08 8.06
CA LEU A 135 -0.44 8.79 6.91
C LEU A 135 -0.47 10.30 7.11
N ARG A 136 -0.76 10.75 8.33
CA ARG A 136 -0.72 12.17 8.68
C ARG A 136 0.70 12.75 8.55
N ALA A 137 1.73 12.00 8.97
CA ALA A 137 3.13 12.42 8.82
C ALA A 137 3.54 12.50 7.34
N VAL A 138 3.17 11.52 6.51
CA VAL A 138 3.40 11.55 5.06
C VAL A 138 2.74 12.78 4.42
N ARG A 139 1.48 13.05 4.74
CA ARG A 139 0.74 14.22 4.24
C ARG A 139 1.35 15.54 4.73
N ALA A 140 1.84 15.59 5.97
CA ALA A 140 2.50 16.77 6.50
C ALA A 140 3.84 17.05 5.79
N ALA A 141 4.57 16.01 5.40
CA ALA A 141 5.85 16.14 4.69
C ALA A 141 5.67 16.56 3.22
N PHE A 142 4.67 16.04 2.52
CA PHE A 142 4.58 16.14 1.06
C PHE A 142 3.32 16.85 0.54
N GLY A 143 2.32 17.09 1.40
CA GLY A 143 1.07 17.75 1.01
C GLY A 143 0.36 17.02 -0.14
N ASP A 144 -0.07 17.81 -1.13
CA ASP A 144 -0.80 17.31 -2.30
C ASP A 144 0.08 16.66 -3.37
N ARG A 145 1.39 16.56 -3.14
CA ARG A 145 2.34 15.95 -4.07
C ARG A 145 2.25 14.42 -4.10
N VAL A 146 1.78 13.80 -3.04
CA VAL A 146 1.72 12.33 -2.90
C VAL A 146 0.30 11.84 -2.73
N CYS A 147 -0.06 10.77 -3.43
CA CYS A 147 -1.30 10.06 -3.18
C CYS A 147 -1.22 9.27 -1.87
N THR A 148 -2.28 9.34 -1.04
CA THR A 148 -2.35 8.54 0.18
C THR A 148 -3.67 7.79 0.29
N ALA A 149 -3.66 6.63 0.96
CA ALA A 149 -4.89 5.96 1.36
C ALA A 149 -5.62 6.74 2.47
N LEU A 150 -6.93 6.50 2.64
CA LEU A 150 -7.63 6.87 3.86
C LEU A 150 -7.21 5.96 5.01
N ALA A 151 -6.97 6.55 6.19
CA ALA A 151 -6.75 5.79 7.41
C ALA A 151 -8.06 5.10 7.88
N PRO A 152 -8.00 4.05 8.71
CA PRO A 152 -9.20 3.35 9.20
C PRO A 152 -10.25 4.25 9.82
N GLN A 153 -9.85 5.29 10.59
CA GLN A 153 -10.77 6.24 11.19
C GLN A 153 -11.47 7.11 10.14
N GLU A 154 -10.75 7.51 9.10
CA GLU A 154 -11.28 8.29 7.98
C GLU A 154 -12.25 7.43 7.14
N VAL A 155 -11.92 6.15 6.92
CA VAL A 155 -12.83 5.18 6.30
C VAL A 155 -14.10 5.01 7.13
N ALA A 156 -13.98 4.85 8.46
CA ALA A 156 -15.13 4.73 9.35
C ALA A 156 -16.04 5.97 9.28
N ALA A 157 -15.45 7.17 9.24
CA ALA A 157 -16.19 8.41 9.04
C ALA A 157 -16.90 8.43 7.69
N LEU A 158 -16.24 8.04 6.59
CA LEU A 158 -16.84 7.96 5.25
C LEU A 158 -18.02 6.98 5.22
N VAL A 159 -17.88 5.80 5.82
CA VAL A 159 -18.95 4.80 5.95
C VAL A 159 -20.15 5.38 6.70
N SER A 160 -19.90 5.97 7.87
CA SER A 160 -20.95 6.51 8.75
C SER A 160 -21.71 7.67 8.08
N LEU A 161 -20.97 8.63 7.55
CA LEU A 161 -21.58 9.81 6.91
C LEU A 161 -22.30 9.45 5.61
N SER A 162 -21.80 8.47 4.84
CA SER A 162 -22.46 8.00 3.62
C SER A 162 -23.82 7.35 3.89
N ARG A 163 -23.93 6.59 4.99
CA ARG A 163 -25.18 5.95 5.43
C ARG A 163 -26.21 6.93 5.94
N LEU A 164 -25.76 7.98 6.60
CA LEU A 164 -26.64 9.03 7.13
C LEU A 164 -27.08 10.06 6.07
N GLY A 165 -26.58 9.98 4.84
CA GLY A 165 -26.85 10.95 3.79
C GLY A 165 -26.33 12.36 4.12
N ARG A 166 -25.43 12.50 5.10
CA ARG A 166 -24.93 13.77 5.66
C ARG A 166 -23.63 14.26 5.05
N LEU A 167 -23.07 13.55 4.06
CA LEU A 167 -21.85 13.97 3.38
C LEU A 167 -22.08 15.20 2.52
N ARG A 168 -21.54 16.35 2.95
CA ARG A 168 -21.53 17.60 2.19
C ARG A 168 -20.17 17.80 1.51
N ALA A 169 -20.15 18.56 0.43
CA ALA A 169 -18.90 18.88 -0.29
C ALA A 169 -17.87 19.65 0.57
N GLY A 170 -18.31 20.24 1.68
CA GLY A 170 -17.50 21.06 2.59
C GLY A 170 -16.92 20.34 3.81
N ASP A 171 -17.06 19.02 3.95
CA ASP A 171 -16.55 18.25 5.10
C ASP A 171 -15.02 18.07 5.08
N ARG A 172 -14.30 19.18 4.83
CA ARG A 172 -12.82 19.22 4.81
C ARG A 172 -12.20 19.01 6.18
N PHE A 173 -12.96 19.19 7.26
CA PHE A 173 -12.47 18.98 8.63
C PHE A 173 -12.36 17.51 9.03
N VAL A 174 -13.02 16.59 8.29
CA VAL A 174 -13.07 15.17 8.61
C VAL A 174 -12.10 14.37 7.74
N PHE A 175 -11.78 14.90 6.55
CA PHE A 175 -10.96 14.18 5.55
C PHE A 175 -9.74 14.99 5.14
N PRO A 176 -8.65 14.31 4.78
CA PRO A 176 -7.46 14.98 4.28
C PRO A 176 -7.71 15.68 2.94
N SER A 177 -6.88 16.68 2.65
CA SER A 177 -6.72 17.24 1.31
C SER A 177 -5.79 16.41 0.45
N GLY A 178 -5.75 16.69 -0.86
CA GLY A 178 -4.82 16.09 -1.80
C GLY A 178 -5.33 14.83 -2.50
N PRO A 179 -4.48 14.15 -3.25
CA PRO A 179 -4.80 12.91 -3.94
C PRO A 179 -5.06 11.78 -2.94
N ILE A 180 -6.25 11.19 -2.99
CA ILE A 180 -6.69 10.16 -2.04
C ILE A 180 -7.17 8.93 -2.79
N ALA A 181 -6.77 7.75 -2.32
CA ALA A 181 -7.37 6.47 -2.67
C ALA A 181 -8.10 5.86 -1.46
N VAL A 182 -9.31 5.38 -1.67
CA VAL A 182 -10.09 4.73 -0.60
C VAL A 182 -9.88 3.23 -0.70
N GLN A 183 -9.12 2.67 0.24
CA GLN A 183 -8.74 1.25 0.22
C GLN A 183 -9.46 0.51 1.34
N VAL A 184 -10.37 -0.38 0.99
CA VAL A 184 -11.28 -1.02 1.94
C VAL A 184 -11.57 -2.48 1.60
N PRO A 185 -11.79 -3.34 2.61
CA PRO A 185 -12.37 -4.65 2.35
C PRO A 185 -13.81 -4.48 1.87
N ARG A 186 -14.30 -5.40 1.05
CA ARG A 186 -15.69 -5.41 0.59
C ARG A 186 -16.68 -5.36 1.76
N ARG A 187 -16.36 -6.05 2.84
CA ARG A 187 -17.18 -6.14 4.06
C ARG A 187 -16.32 -6.37 5.31
N THR A 188 -16.79 -5.93 6.43
CA THR A 188 -16.35 -6.48 7.73
C THR A 188 -17.13 -7.76 8.04
N ALA A 189 -16.76 -8.48 9.12
CA ALA A 189 -17.51 -9.66 9.57
C ALA A 189 -19.02 -9.37 9.78
N ARG A 190 -19.38 -8.12 10.11
CA ARG A 190 -20.74 -7.72 10.51
C ARG A 190 -21.50 -6.90 9.46
N MET A 191 -20.79 -6.19 8.56
CA MET A 191 -21.45 -5.20 7.68
C MET A 191 -20.71 -5.05 6.34
N PRO A 192 -21.46 -4.84 5.22
CA PRO A 192 -20.87 -4.41 3.97
C PRO A 192 -20.29 -3.00 4.13
N ILE A 193 -19.06 -2.79 3.64
CA ILE A 193 -18.42 -1.47 3.56
C ILE A 193 -18.72 -0.86 2.21
N ILE A 194 -18.43 -1.58 1.13
CA ILE A 194 -18.68 -1.12 -0.24
C ILE A 194 -20.18 -1.22 -0.53
N THR A 195 -20.85 -0.09 -0.47
CA THR A 195 -22.27 0.06 -0.79
C THR A 195 -22.45 1.13 -1.86
N PRO A 196 -23.58 1.18 -2.59
CA PRO A 196 -23.83 2.25 -3.54
C PRO A 196 -23.73 3.66 -2.94
N ALA A 197 -24.13 3.85 -1.67
CA ALA A 197 -24.01 5.13 -0.99
C ALA A 197 -22.54 5.49 -0.72
N PHE A 198 -21.73 4.51 -0.27
CA PHE A 198 -20.30 4.66 -0.05
C PHE A 198 -19.56 5.01 -1.34
N LEU A 199 -19.81 4.26 -2.42
CA LEU A 199 -19.20 4.52 -3.73
C LEU A 199 -19.53 5.92 -4.24
N ARG A 200 -20.82 6.31 -4.19
CA ARG A 200 -21.21 7.67 -4.57
C ARG A 200 -20.54 8.75 -3.71
N ALA A 201 -20.34 8.48 -2.44
CA ALA A 201 -19.70 9.42 -1.53
C ALA A 201 -18.20 9.63 -1.84
N ALA A 202 -17.47 8.54 -2.13
CA ALA A 202 -16.07 8.57 -2.54
C ALA A 202 -15.91 9.23 -3.93
N HIS A 203 -16.68 8.76 -4.92
CA HIS A 203 -16.56 9.23 -6.31
C HIS A 203 -16.94 10.71 -6.48
N ARG A 204 -17.91 11.24 -5.71
CA ARG A 204 -18.19 12.69 -5.71
C ARG A 204 -17.02 13.55 -5.24
N ARG A 205 -16.05 12.96 -4.54
CA ARG A 205 -14.79 13.59 -4.14
C ARG A 205 -13.64 13.33 -5.12
N GLY A 206 -13.89 12.59 -6.20
CA GLY A 206 -12.86 12.15 -7.14
C GLY A 206 -11.97 11.05 -6.57
N TRP A 207 -12.37 10.38 -5.49
CA TRP A 207 -11.57 9.34 -4.85
C TRP A 207 -11.87 7.97 -5.47
N PRO A 208 -10.88 7.29 -6.06
CA PRO A 208 -11.01 5.90 -6.47
C PRO A 208 -11.18 4.99 -5.25
N VAL A 209 -11.93 3.91 -5.44
CA VAL A 209 -12.14 2.90 -4.39
C VAL A 209 -11.45 1.61 -4.81
N HIS A 210 -10.52 1.14 -3.98
CA HIS A 210 -9.82 -0.12 -4.14
C HIS A 210 -10.40 -1.14 -3.15
N ALA A 211 -10.98 -2.22 -3.67
CA ALA A 211 -11.43 -3.35 -2.86
C ALA A 211 -10.26 -4.32 -2.63
N TRP A 212 -10.07 -4.77 -1.39
CA TRP A 212 -9.03 -5.76 -1.04
C TRP A 212 -9.57 -6.79 -0.02
N THR A 213 -9.07 -8.00 0.06
CA THR A 213 -8.35 -8.67 -1.01
C THR A 213 -9.38 -9.50 -1.77
N ILE A 214 -9.40 -9.43 -3.09
CA ILE A 214 -10.33 -10.16 -3.96
C ILE A 214 -9.50 -11.22 -4.69
N ASP A 215 -9.53 -12.45 -4.18
CA ASP A 215 -8.74 -13.57 -4.70
C ASP A 215 -9.60 -14.56 -5.49
N GLU A 216 -10.93 -14.55 -5.25
CA GLU A 216 -11.83 -15.46 -5.93
C GLU A 216 -12.34 -14.87 -7.24
N PRO A 217 -12.21 -15.57 -8.39
CA PRO A 217 -12.68 -15.09 -9.70
C PRO A 217 -14.16 -14.68 -9.73
N GLN A 218 -14.98 -15.31 -8.89
CA GLN A 218 -16.42 -15.02 -8.80
C GLN A 218 -16.72 -13.71 -8.05
N GLU A 219 -15.73 -13.14 -7.36
CA GLU A 219 -15.82 -11.86 -6.64
C GLU A 219 -15.25 -10.68 -7.44
N MET A 220 -14.54 -10.96 -8.55
CA MET A 220 -14.01 -10.00 -9.51
C MET A 220 -15.09 -9.52 -10.48
#